data_0f59084dbf681f97aaac3e2cc9e5acc0
#
_entry.id   0f59084dbf681f97aaac3e2cc9e5acc0
#
_cell.length_a   1.000
_cell.length_b   1.000
_cell.length_c   1.000
_cell.angle_alpha   90.00
_cell.angle_beta   90.00
_cell.angle_gamma   90.00
#
_symmetry.space_group_name_H-M   'P 1'
#
loop_
_entity.id
_entity.type
_entity.pdbx_description
1 polymer ?
#
loop_
_entity_poly.entity_id
_entity_poly.type
_entity_poly.pdbx_seq_one_letter_code
_entity_poly.pdbx_strand_id
1 'polypeptide(L)'
;MKRSILITGGAGFIGSHVVRLFVEKYPDYRIVNLDKLTYAGNLANLRDIEDRPNYTFVKADICDYDAMYSLFAKYDFDGVIHLAAESHVDRSIRDPFTFARTNVMGTLALLQAAKEHWNGAWEDRRFYHISTDEVYGALQFDGTLFTEQTRYDPHSPYSASKASSDHFVRAFHDTYGLPAVVTNCSNNYGPYQFPEKLIPLFINNIRHEKPLPVYGKGENVRDWLYVEDHARAIDLIFHKGRDGETYNIGGFNEWRNIDLIRVIIRTVDRLLGRPEGTSEKLITYVTDRAGHDLRYAIDSRKLKEELGWEPSLQFEEGIEKTVRWYLANQKWMDNITSGEYERYYEEMYTGR
;
A
#
# COMPACT_ATOMS: atom_id res chain seq x y z
N MET A 1 21.96 16.18 -10.97
CA MET A 1 21.41 14.96 -10.40
C MET A 1 21.33 13.91 -11.52
N LYS A 2 21.59 12.65 -11.20
CA LYS A 2 21.74 11.59 -12.21
C LYS A 2 20.39 11.13 -12.79
N ARG A 3 19.34 11.11 -11.97
CA ARG A 3 17.96 10.79 -12.36
C ARG A 3 16.95 11.62 -11.56
N SER A 4 15.79 11.90 -12.15
CA SER A 4 14.68 12.60 -11.51
C SER A 4 13.48 11.66 -11.42
N ILE A 5 13.03 11.33 -10.20
CA ILE A 5 12.01 10.34 -9.95
C ILE A 5 10.82 11.00 -9.25
N LEU A 6 9.63 10.81 -9.83
CA LEU A 6 8.35 11.14 -9.20
C LEU A 6 7.84 9.94 -8.41
N ILE A 7 7.60 10.14 -7.11
CA ILE A 7 6.92 9.15 -6.27
C ILE A 7 5.59 9.78 -5.83
N THR A 8 4.48 9.18 -6.24
CA THR A 8 3.14 9.67 -5.85
C THR A 8 2.60 8.88 -4.65
N GLY A 9 1.86 9.55 -3.78
CA GLY A 9 1.34 8.94 -2.55
C GLY A 9 2.44 8.72 -1.50
N GLY A 10 3.53 9.47 -1.58
CA GLY A 10 4.71 9.26 -0.73
C GLY A 10 4.56 9.75 0.70
N ALA A 11 3.50 10.47 1.06
CA ALA A 11 3.18 10.80 2.45
C ALA A 11 2.30 9.72 3.12
N GLY A 12 1.86 8.70 2.37
CA GLY A 12 1.12 7.56 2.86
C GLY A 12 2.00 6.48 3.49
N PHE A 13 1.39 5.36 3.85
CA PHE A 13 2.06 4.22 4.52
C PHE A 13 3.21 3.64 3.67
N ILE A 14 2.91 2.92 2.59
CA ILE A 14 3.93 2.27 1.76
C ILE A 14 4.82 3.32 1.10
N GLY A 15 4.21 4.40 0.60
CA GLY A 15 4.92 5.47 -0.09
C GLY A 15 6.02 6.12 0.74
N SER A 16 5.82 6.33 2.05
CA SER A 16 6.84 6.92 2.93
C SER A 16 8.09 6.04 3.08
N HIS A 17 7.93 4.71 3.10
CA HIS A 17 9.05 3.79 3.09
C HIS A 17 9.81 3.79 1.76
N VAL A 18 9.08 3.87 0.64
CA VAL A 18 9.70 3.96 -0.70
C VAL A 18 10.46 5.28 -0.85
N VAL A 19 9.86 6.41 -0.48
CA VAL A 19 10.51 7.73 -0.54
C VAL A 19 11.78 7.74 0.31
N ARG A 20 11.71 7.27 1.57
CA ARG A 20 12.87 7.19 2.46
C ARG A 20 13.98 6.34 1.85
N LEU A 21 13.65 5.14 1.38
CA LEU A 21 14.61 4.24 0.76
C LEU A 21 15.32 4.90 -0.43
N PHE A 22 14.58 5.56 -1.32
CA PHE A 22 15.16 6.20 -2.50
C PHE A 22 16.01 7.43 -2.13
N VAL A 23 15.57 8.26 -1.20
CA VAL A 23 16.30 9.43 -0.73
C VAL A 23 17.65 9.03 -0.10
N GLU A 24 17.66 7.98 0.73
CA GLU A 24 18.86 7.53 1.43
C GLU A 24 19.81 6.74 0.53
N LYS A 25 19.27 5.84 -0.30
CA LYS A 25 20.08 4.94 -1.14
C LYS A 25 20.64 5.62 -2.38
N TYR A 26 19.96 6.64 -2.90
CA TYR A 26 20.31 7.31 -4.15
C TYR A 26 20.50 8.83 -3.94
N PRO A 27 21.57 9.26 -3.25
CA PRO A 27 21.77 10.69 -2.93
C PRO A 27 22.00 11.56 -4.18
N ASP A 28 22.33 10.96 -5.32
CA ASP A 28 22.51 11.62 -6.61
C ASP A 28 21.22 11.68 -7.45
N TYR A 29 20.12 11.04 -7.02
CA TYR A 29 18.81 11.18 -7.63
C TYR A 29 18.08 12.41 -7.08
N ARG A 30 17.20 13.02 -7.87
CA ARG A 30 16.18 13.94 -7.39
C ARG A 30 14.91 13.15 -7.11
N ILE A 31 14.46 13.16 -5.87
CA ILE A 31 13.21 12.49 -5.47
C ILE A 31 12.15 13.56 -5.23
N VAL A 32 11.14 13.56 -6.08
CA VAL A 32 9.97 14.43 -5.94
C VAL A 32 8.81 13.59 -5.41
N ASN A 33 8.42 13.86 -4.18
CA ASN A 33 7.29 13.22 -3.53
C ASN A 33 6.03 14.06 -3.75
N LEU A 34 5.05 13.51 -4.45
CA LEU A 34 3.77 14.15 -4.69
C LEU A 34 2.69 13.46 -3.85
N ASP A 35 1.97 14.25 -3.05
CA ASP A 35 0.83 13.77 -2.29
C ASP A 35 -0.25 14.87 -2.18
N LYS A 36 -1.51 14.47 -2.24
CA LYS A 36 -2.64 15.39 -2.07
C LYS A 36 -2.88 15.73 -0.60
N LEU A 37 -2.32 14.92 0.32
CA LEU A 37 -2.55 14.98 1.77
C LEU A 37 -4.05 14.84 2.11
N THR A 38 -4.64 13.74 1.64
CA THR A 38 -5.96 13.30 2.10
C THR A 38 -5.83 12.70 3.51
N TYR A 39 -6.88 12.07 4.01
CA TYR A 39 -6.93 11.56 5.38
C TYR A 39 -5.77 10.63 5.80
N ALA A 40 -5.19 9.87 4.87
CA ALA A 40 -4.09 8.94 5.14
C ALA A 40 -2.69 9.49 4.80
N GLY A 41 -2.61 10.65 4.15
CA GLY A 41 -1.35 11.34 3.85
C GLY A 41 -0.86 12.16 5.03
N ASN A 42 0.36 11.87 5.54
CA ASN A 42 0.90 12.53 6.71
C ASN A 42 2.40 12.82 6.53
N LEU A 43 2.78 14.09 6.45
CA LEU A 43 4.19 14.49 6.31
C LEU A 43 5.04 14.13 7.54
N ALA A 44 4.42 13.88 8.70
CA ALA A 44 5.15 13.39 9.87
C ALA A 44 5.81 12.02 9.62
N ASN A 45 5.36 11.28 8.60
CA ASN A 45 5.98 10.02 8.18
C ASN A 45 7.38 10.21 7.58
N LEU A 46 7.75 11.43 7.19
CA LEU A 46 8.96 11.75 6.43
C LEU A 46 9.87 12.77 7.11
N ARG A 47 9.65 13.07 8.40
CA ARG A 47 10.44 14.08 9.15
C ARG A 47 11.93 13.77 9.17
N ASP A 48 12.31 12.51 9.16
CA ASP A 48 13.70 12.05 9.19
C ASP A 48 14.46 12.34 7.89
N ILE A 49 13.75 12.63 6.79
CA ILE A 49 14.35 12.89 5.48
C ILE A 49 13.92 14.24 4.86
N GLU A 50 13.08 15.04 5.54
CA GLU A 50 12.50 16.25 4.96
C GLU A 50 13.54 17.31 4.56
N ASP A 51 14.68 17.38 5.26
CA ASP A 51 15.78 18.32 5.01
C ASP A 51 16.86 17.76 4.05
N ARG A 52 16.66 16.59 3.48
CA ARG A 52 17.65 16.01 2.56
C ARG A 52 17.70 16.80 1.25
N PRO A 53 18.91 17.14 0.73
CA PRO A 53 19.06 18.00 -0.45
C PRO A 53 18.51 17.41 -1.74
N ASN A 54 18.31 16.10 -1.79
CA ASN A 54 17.77 15.37 -2.93
C ASN A 54 16.28 15.08 -2.83
N TYR A 55 15.60 15.55 -1.78
CA TYR A 55 14.16 15.41 -1.54
C TYR A 55 13.40 16.72 -1.81
N THR A 56 12.24 16.59 -2.46
CA THR A 56 11.30 17.70 -2.66
C THR A 56 9.87 17.20 -2.47
N PHE A 57 9.09 17.89 -1.65
CA PHE A 57 7.67 17.63 -1.51
C PHE A 57 6.84 18.55 -2.41
N VAL A 58 5.83 17.99 -3.07
CA VAL A 58 4.84 18.72 -3.88
C VAL A 58 3.45 18.31 -3.45
N LYS A 59 2.64 19.27 -2.98
CA LYS A 59 1.22 19.05 -2.70
C LYS A 59 0.43 19.24 -3.99
N ALA A 60 -0.10 18.16 -4.57
CA ALA A 60 -0.93 18.21 -5.78
C ALA A 60 -1.89 17.00 -5.84
N ASP A 61 -2.94 17.14 -6.64
CA ASP A 61 -3.87 16.06 -6.97
C ASP A 61 -3.45 15.41 -8.29
N ILE A 62 -3.26 14.10 -8.30
CA ILE A 62 -2.94 13.35 -9.53
C ILE A 62 -4.04 13.43 -10.58
N CYS A 63 -5.28 13.77 -10.19
CA CYS A 63 -6.40 13.97 -11.11
C CYS A 63 -6.33 15.31 -11.88
N ASP A 64 -5.48 16.22 -11.46
CA ASP A 64 -5.24 17.49 -12.15
C ASP A 64 -4.18 17.28 -13.25
N TYR A 65 -4.67 17.04 -14.47
CA TYR A 65 -3.79 16.77 -15.61
C TYR A 65 -2.83 17.92 -15.91
N ASP A 66 -3.30 19.18 -15.87
CA ASP A 66 -2.47 20.35 -16.18
C ASP A 66 -1.35 20.52 -15.14
N ALA A 67 -1.66 20.25 -13.86
CA ALA A 67 -0.65 20.24 -12.83
C ALA A 67 0.37 19.10 -13.05
N MET A 68 -0.07 17.88 -13.41
CA MET A 68 0.84 16.78 -13.72
C MET A 68 1.74 17.11 -14.91
N TYR A 69 1.18 17.59 -16.02
CA TYR A 69 1.96 17.98 -17.19
C TYR A 69 3.01 19.05 -16.86
N SER A 70 2.61 20.07 -16.08
CA SER A 70 3.52 21.14 -15.63
C SER A 70 4.66 20.61 -14.76
N LEU A 71 4.40 19.62 -13.90
CA LEU A 71 5.43 18.98 -13.07
C LEU A 71 6.43 18.18 -13.90
N PHE A 72 5.96 17.43 -14.91
CA PHE A 72 6.85 16.75 -15.85
C PHE A 72 7.75 17.74 -16.58
N ALA A 73 7.20 18.85 -17.08
CA ALA A 73 7.98 19.91 -17.73
C ALA A 73 9.00 20.55 -16.78
N LYS A 74 8.65 20.74 -15.51
CA LYS A 74 9.53 21.39 -14.51
C LYS A 74 10.69 20.51 -14.05
N TYR A 75 10.42 19.23 -13.82
CA TYR A 75 11.37 18.34 -13.16
C TYR A 75 12.05 17.35 -14.11
N ASP A 76 11.55 17.22 -15.35
CA ASP A 76 12.03 16.27 -16.36
C ASP A 76 12.24 14.86 -15.78
N PHE A 77 11.14 14.22 -15.38
CA PHE A 77 11.20 12.93 -14.71
C PHE A 77 11.70 11.82 -15.62
N ASP A 78 12.66 11.04 -15.13
CA ASP A 78 13.14 9.79 -15.75
C ASP A 78 12.27 8.60 -15.33
N GLY A 79 11.56 8.70 -14.22
CA GLY A 79 10.73 7.64 -13.73
C GLY A 79 9.58 8.12 -12.85
N VAL A 80 8.55 7.31 -12.85
CA VAL A 80 7.38 7.46 -11.98
C VAL A 80 7.21 6.18 -11.17
N ILE A 81 7.07 6.32 -9.85
CA ILE A 81 6.64 5.24 -8.96
C ILE A 81 5.28 5.66 -8.42
N HIS A 82 4.21 5.04 -8.95
CA HIS A 82 2.85 5.47 -8.70
C HIS A 82 2.17 4.64 -7.60
N LEU A 83 2.12 5.21 -6.37
CA LEU A 83 1.46 4.61 -5.20
C LEU A 83 0.20 5.38 -4.77
N ALA A 84 -0.01 6.62 -5.25
CA ALA A 84 -1.18 7.41 -4.88
C ALA A 84 -2.47 6.69 -5.28
N ALA A 85 -3.31 6.38 -4.30
CA ALA A 85 -4.59 5.71 -4.50
C ALA A 85 -5.50 5.90 -3.28
N GLU A 86 -6.81 5.84 -3.51
CA GLU A 86 -7.76 5.47 -2.47
C GLU A 86 -7.70 3.96 -2.26
N SER A 87 -7.58 3.48 -1.01
CA SER A 87 -7.22 2.07 -0.73
C SER A 87 -8.04 1.35 0.33
N HIS A 88 -9.09 1.97 0.87
CA HIS A 88 -9.90 1.36 1.92
C HIS A 88 -11.20 0.79 1.36
N VAL A 89 -11.37 -0.54 1.40
CA VAL A 89 -12.54 -1.23 0.80
C VAL A 89 -13.87 -0.71 1.34
N ASP A 90 -14.03 -0.56 2.67
CA ASP A 90 -15.29 -0.07 3.24
C ASP A 90 -15.62 1.36 2.79
N ARG A 91 -14.62 2.23 2.60
CA ARG A 91 -14.81 3.56 2.01
C ARG A 91 -15.26 3.46 0.55
N SER A 92 -14.71 2.50 -0.22
CA SER A 92 -15.10 2.29 -1.61
C SER A 92 -16.56 1.84 -1.78
N ILE A 93 -17.07 1.08 -0.82
CA ILE A 93 -18.48 0.66 -0.80
C ILE A 93 -19.38 1.86 -0.56
N ARG A 94 -18.96 2.82 0.28
CA ARG A 94 -19.73 4.05 0.57
C ARG A 94 -19.65 5.08 -0.54
N ASP A 95 -18.46 5.29 -1.13
CA ASP A 95 -18.21 6.28 -2.18
C ASP A 95 -17.32 5.71 -3.30
N PRO A 96 -17.89 4.92 -4.23
CA PRO A 96 -17.15 4.35 -5.34
C PRO A 96 -16.65 5.41 -6.35
N PHE A 97 -17.28 6.57 -6.42
CA PHE A 97 -16.90 7.62 -7.37
C PHE A 97 -15.53 8.23 -7.04
N THR A 98 -15.24 8.46 -5.77
CA THR A 98 -13.91 8.93 -5.34
C THR A 98 -12.83 7.93 -5.71
N PHE A 99 -13.09 6.62 -5.58
CA PHE A 99 -12.15 5.56 -5.99
C PHE A 99 -11.94 5.52 -7.50
N ALA A 100 -12.99 5.59 -8.30
CA ALA A 100 -12.88 5.65 -9.75
C ALA A 100 -12.12 6.91 -10.19
N ARG A 101 -12.42 8.07 -9.63
CA ARG A 101 -11.74 9.33 -9.95
C ARG A 101 -10.26 9.26 -9.63
N THR A 102 -9.90 8.90 -8.40
CA THR A 102 -8.50 8.89 -7.96
C THR A 102 -7.72 7.77 -8.64
N ASN A 103 -8.21 6.52 -8.56
CA ASN A 103 -7.43 5.37 -9.00
C ASN A 103 -7.40 5.22 -10.52
N VAL A 104 -8.50 5.53 -11.22
CA VAL A 104 -8.56 5.38 -12.67
C VAL A 104 -8.16 6.68 -13.36
N MET A 105 -8.88 7.78 -13.11
CA MET A 105 -8.62 9.05 -13.80
C MET A 105 -7.27 9.66 -13.40
N GLY A 106 -6.89 9.55 -12.11
CA GLY A 106 -5.57 10.02 -11.65
C GLY A 106 -4.42 9.24 -12.30
N THR A 107 -4.54 7.91 -12.39
CA THR A 107 -3.55 7.08 -13.11
C THR A 107 -3.49 7.46 -14.59
N LEU A 108 -4.63 7.65 -15.23
CA LEU A 108 -4.70 8.04 -16.65
C LEU A 108 -4.05 9.42 -16.88
N ALA A 109 -4.27 10.40 -16.00
CA ALA A 109 -3.66 11.71 -16.09
C ALA A 109 -2.12 11.65 -15.99
N LEU A 110 -1.58 10.84 -15.07
CA LEU A 110 -0.14 10.60 -14.96
C LEU A 110 0.45 9.90 -16.18
N LEU A 111 -0.23 8.85 -16.68
CA LEU A 111 0.18 8.12 -17.88
C LEU A 111 0.23 9.05 -19.11
N GLN A 112 -0.79 9.88 -19.27
CA GLN A 112 -0.86 10.83 -20.39
C GLN A 112 0.24 11.90 -20.28
N ALA A 113 0.46 12.46 -19.10
CA ALA A 113 1.54 13.43 -18.87
C ALA A 113 2.93 12.83 -19.15
N ALA A 114 3.18 11.59 -18.68
CA ALA A 114 4.41 10.86 -18.95
C ALA A 114 4.61 10.62 -20.45
N LYS A 115 3.57 10.11 -21.13
CA LYS A 115 3.61 9.83 -22.56
C LYS A 115 3.92 11.09 -23.38
N GLU A 116 3.25 12.20 -23.11
CA GLU A 116 3.44 13.46 -23.85
C GLU A 116 4.79 14.08 -23.59
N HIS A 117 5.25 14.08 -22.34
CA HIS A 117 6.54 14.65 -21.98
C HIS A 117 7.70 13.82 -22.54
N TRP A 118 7.66 12.50 -22.40
CA TRP A 118 8.71 11.61 -22.93
C TRP A 118 8.70 11.50 -24.46
N ASN A 119 7.55 11.68 -25.09
CA ASN A 119 7.36 11.82 -26.53
C ASN A 119 8.17 10.81 -27.38
N GLY A 120 8.13 9.53 -27.01
CA GLY A 120 8.85 8.46 -27.71
C GLY A 120 10.33 8.29 -27.28
N ALA A 121 10.89 9.15 -26.45
CA ALA A 121 12.22 9.00 -25.89
C ALA A 121 12.16 8.06 -24.66
N TRP A 122 12.05 6.77 -24.91
CA TRP A 122 11.81 5.77 -23.88
C TRP A 122 13.06 5.28 -23.13
N GLU A 123 14.25 5.53 -23.64
CA GLU A 123 15.51 5.08 -23.06
C GLU A 123 15.67 5.63 -21.63
N ASP A 124 15.99 4.75 -20.69
CA ASP A 124 16.13 5.04 -19.27
C ASP A 124 14.86 5.59 -18.56
N ARG A 125 13.71 5.57 -19.22
CA ARG A 125 12.42 5.97 -18.66
C ARG A 125 11.67 4.78 -18.08
N ARG A 126 10.85 5.00 -17.07
CA ARG A 126 9.98 3.94 -16.52
C ARG A 126 8.78 4.50 -15.78
N PHE A 127 7.60 3.97 -16.11
CA PHE A 127 6.37 4.16 -15.34
C PHE A 127 6.09 2.89 -14.53
N TYR A 128 6.20 2.98 -13.22
CA TYR A 128 5.97 1.85 -12.33
C TYR A 128 4.66 2.04 -11.57
N HIS A 129 3.70 1.15 -11.79
CA HIS A 129 2.38 1.17 -11.17
C HIS A 129 2.27 0.11 -10.08
N ILE A 130 1.92 0.53 -8.86
CA ILE A 130 1.69 -0.35 -7.73
C ILE A 130 0.20 -0.65 -7.61
N SER A 131 -0.16 -1.93 -7.68
CA SER A 131 -1.52 -2.46 -7.55
C SER A 131 -1.63 -3.42 -6.36
N THR A 132 -2.63 -4.28 -6.36
CA THR A 132 -3.02 -5.14 -5.24
C THR A 132 -3.39 -6.53 -5.76
N ASP A 133 -3.22 -7.56 -4.95
CA ASP A 133 -3.70 -8.93 -5.22
C ASP A 133 -5.24 -9.03 -5.24
N GLU A 134 -5.94 -8.06 -4.64
CA GLU A 134 -7.41 -8.00 -4.66
C GLU A 134 -8.01 -7.90 -6.08
N VAL A 135 -7.21 -7.53 -7.09
CA VAL A 135 -7.64 -7.53 -8.49
C VAL A 135 -7.92 -8.93 -9.05
N TYR A 136 -7.32 -9.96 -8.44
CA TYR A 136 -7.49 -11.35 -8.86
C TYR A 136 -8.78 -12.00 -8.36
N GLY A 137 -9.50 -11.39 -7.41
CA GLY A 137 -10.69 -11.95 -6.77
C GLY A 137 -10.36 -12.84 -5.57
N ALA A 138 -11.12 -13.91 -5.36
CA ALA A 138 -11.02 -14.78 -4.19
C ALA A 138 -10.51 -16.18 -4.54
N LEU A 139 -9.66 -16.75 -3.68
CA LEU A 139 -9.24 -18.15 -3.74
C LEU A 139 -10.09 -19.03 -2.79
N GLN A 140 -10.16 -20.31 -3.11
CA GLN A 140 -10.66 -21.35 -2.23
C GLN A 140 -9.53 -21.92 -1.33
N PHE A 141 -9.88 -22.76 -0.36
CA PHE A 141 -8.91 -23.47 0.49
C PHE A 141 -8.40 -24.75 -0.18
N ASP A 142 -7.90 -24.65 -1.41
CA ASP A 142 -7.45 -25.77 -2.24
C ASP A 142 -5.93 -25.74 -2.53
N GLY A 143 -5.21 -24.81 -1.88
CA GLY A 143 -3.76 -24.65 -2.05
C GLY A 143 -3.34 -23.87 -3.31
N THR A 144 -4.29 -23.37 -4.12
CA THR A 144 -3.97 -22.52 -5.28
C THR A 144 -3.45 -21.14 -4.83
N LEU A 145 -2.62 -20.51 -5.68
CA LEU A 145 -2.08 -19.16 -5.47
C LEU A 145 -2.39 -18.30 -6.70
N PHE A 146 -2.54 -17.01 -6.50
CA PHE A 146 -2.57 -16.05 -7.59
C PHE A 146 -1.19 -15.92 -8.24
N THR A 147 -1.12 -16.19 -9.52
CA THR A 147 0.06 -15.93 -10.36
C THR A 147 -0.19 -14.71 -11.24
N GLU A 148 0.84 -14.22 -11.92
CA GLU A 148 0.72 -13.10 -12.87
C GLU A 148 -0.14 -13.45 -14.09
N GLN A 149 -0.45 -14.75 -14.29
CA GLN A 149 -1.35 -15.27 -15.35
C GLN A 149 -2.79 -15.42 -14.89
N THR A 150 -3.06 -15.24 -13.60
CA THR A 150 -4.42 -15.30 -13.05
C THR A 150 -5.27 -14.18 -13.65
N ARG A 151 -6.47 -14.53 -14.13
CA ARG A 151 -7.41 -13.52 -14.64
C ARG A 151 -7.90 -12.62 -13.52
N TYR A 152 -8.11 -11.35 -13.82
CA TYR A 152 -8.71 -10.41 -12.91
C TYR A 152 -10.20 -10.69 -12.72
N ASP A 153 -10.65 -10.74 -11.47
CA ASP A 153 -12.04 -10.94 -11.04
C ASP A 153 -12.34 -10.12 -9.78
N PRO A 154 -12.24 -8.77 -9.84
CA PRO A 154 -12.36 -7.90 -8.66
C PRO A 154 -13.80 -7.86 -8.13
N HIS A 155 -14.00 -8.00 -6.80
CA HIS A 155 -15.30 -8.05 -6.17
C HIS A 155 -15.69 -6.80 -5.36
N SER A 156 -14.80 -5.80 -5.26
CA SER A 156 -15.09 -4.53 -4.57
C SER A 156 -14.90 -3.33 -5.50
N PRO A 157 -15.54 -2.18 -5.24
CA PRO A 157 -15.28 -0.96 -6.01
C PRO A 157 -13.79 -0.54 -5.96
N TYR A 158 -13.10 -0.77 -4.83
CA TYR A 158 -11.65 -0.56 -4.72
C TYR A 158 -10.89 -1.45 -5.69
N SER A 159 -11.05 -2.77 -5.59
CA SER A 159 -10.32 -3.71 -6.46
C SER A 159 -10.66 -3.52 -7.94
N ALA A 160 -11.92 -3.21 -8.27
CA ALA A 160 -12.35 -2.88 -9.63
C ALA A 160 -11.65 -1.61 -10.16
N SER A 161 -11.50 -0.57 -9.31
CA SER A 161 -10.78 0.65 -9.70
C SER A 161 -9.29 0.39 -9.94
N LYS A 162 -8.66 -0.45 -9.11
CA LYS A 162 -7.26 -0.86 -9.29
C LYS A 162 -7.07 -1.73 -10.54
N ALA A 163 -7.93 -2.72 -10.77
CA ALA A 163 -7.91 -3.52 -12.00
C ALA A 163 -8.05 -2.65 -13.26
N SER A 164 -8.92 -1.63 -13.20
CA SER A 164 -9.10 -0.67 -14.30
C SER A 164 -7.82 0.13 -14.57
N SER A 165 -7.15 0.63 -13.52
CA SER A 165 -5.88 1.35 -13.68
C SER A 165 -4.77 0.46 -14.21
N ASP A 166 -4.67 -0.79 -13.78
CA ASP A 166 -3.72 -1.77 -14.32
C ASP A 166 -3.90 -1.99 -15.81
N HIS A 167 -5.16 -2.09 -16.27
CA HIS A 167 -5.48 -2.22 -17.69
C HIS A 167 -5.08 -0.97 -18.49
N PHE A 168 -5.25 0.24 -17.95
CA PHE A 168 -4.76 1.45 -18.62
C PHE A 168 -3.24 1.47 -18.74
N VAL A 169 -2.51 1.06 -17.68
CA VAL A 169 -1.04 0.99 -17.75
C VAL A 169 -0.59 0.02 -18.84
N ARG A 170 -1.19 -1.18 -18.91
CA ARG A 170 -0.90 -2.17 -19.96
C ARG A 170 -1.26 -1.63 -21.35
N ALA A 171 -2.43 -1.00 -21.50
CA ALA A 171 -2.86 -0.43 -22.77
C ALA A 171 -1.91 0.69 -23.26
N PHE A 172 -1.36 1.50 -22.35
CA PHE A 172 -0.36 2.51 -22.72
C PHE A 172 0.98 1.90 -23.17
N HIS A 173 1.38 0.79 -22.52
CA HIS A 173 2.53 0.02 -22.97
C HIS A 173 2.29 -0.57 -24.37
N ASP A 174 1.20 -1.30 -24.56
CA ASP A 174 0.91 -2.01 -25.81
C ASP A 174 0.64 -1.07 -26.98
N THR A 175 -0.05 0.06 -26.74
CA THR A 175 -0.45 0.99 -27.78
C THR A 175 0.62 2.00 -28.14
N TYR A 176 1.34 2.51 -27.16
CA TYR A 176 2.28 3.63 -27.35
C TYR A 176 3.75 3.24 -27.11
N GLY A 177 4.02 2.03 -26.64
CA GLY A 177 5.36 1.58 -26.26
C GLY A 177 5.88 2.24 -24.99
N LEU A 178 4.99 2.79 -24.13
CA LEU A 178 5.40 3.39 -22.86
C LEU A 178 6.12 2.33 -21.99
N PRO A 179 7.35 2.57 -21.52
CA PRO A 179 8.04 1.62 -20.66
C PRO A 179 7.36 1.56 -19.29
N ALA A 180 6.56 0.53 -19.07
CA ALA A 180 5.74 0.40 -17.88
C ALA A 180 5.88 -0.97 -17.24
N VAL A 181 5.78 -1.03 -15.91
CA VAL A 181 5.70 -2.26 -15.12
C VAL A 181 4.58 -2.14 -14.10
N VAL A 182 3.88 -3.25 -13.86
CA VAL A 182 2.79 -3.34 -12.87
C VAL A 182 3.20 -4.33 -11.79
N THR A 183 2.86 -4.05 -10.55
CA THR A 183 2.99 -5.04 -9.48
C THR A 183 1.71 -5.18 -8.68
N ASN A 184 1.40 -6.42 -8.30
CA ASN A 184 0.31 -6.75 -7.40
C ASN A 184 0.92 -7.24 -6.08
N CYS A 185 0.62 -6.57 -4.98
CA CYS A 185 1.17 -6.93 -3.68
C CYS A 185 0.10 -7.50 -2.75
N SER A 186 0.53 -8.36 -1.84
CA SER A 186 -0.28 -8.85 -0.73
C SER A 186 -0.48 -7.78 0.35
N ASN A 187 -1.21 -8.11 1.43
CA ASN A 187 -1.49 -7.19 2.51
C ASN A 187 -0.21 -6.72 3.21
N ASN A 188 0.02 -5.42 3.23
CA ASN A 188 1.18 -4.83 3.90
C ASN A 188 0.91 -4.54 5.37
N TYR A 189 1.97 -4.64 6.19
CA TYR A 189 1.97 -4.23 7.59
C TYR A 189 3.33 -3.63 7.98
N GLY A 190 3.35 -2.81 9.02
CA GLY A 190 4.57 -2.15 9.49
C GLY A 190 4.35 -0.75 10.05
N PRO A 191 5.42 -0.02 10.33
CA PRO A 191 5.38 1.37 10.79
C PRO A 191 4.62 2.31 9.84
N TYR A 192 3.98 3.34 10.40
CA TYR A 192 3.24 4.39 9.67
C TYR A 192 1.94 3.96 8.97
N GLN A 193 1.46 2.72 9.16
CA GLN A 193 0.17 2.30 8.61
C GLN A 193 -0.98 3.01 9.34
N PHE A 194 -1.91 3.57 8.56
CA PHE A 194 -3.04 4.33 9.10
C PHE A 194 -3.98 3.42 9.93
N PRO A 195 -4.45 3.88 11.11
CA PRO A 195 -5.12 3.02 12.11
C PRO A 195 -6.56 2.59 11.77
N GLU A 196 -7.04 2.84 10.55
CA GLU A 196 -8.25 2.18 10.02
C GLU A 196 -7.98 0.73 9.58
N LYS A 197 -6.71 0.36 9.40
CA LYS A 197 -6.31 -0.99 9.03
C LYS A 197 -6.15 -1.88 10.26
N LEU A 198 -6.37 -3.18 10.09
CA LEU A 198 -6.50 -4.17 11.16
C LEU A 198 -5.37 -4.09 12.20
N ILE A 199 -4.11 -4.18 11.77
CA ILE A 199 -2.98 -4.30 12.69
C ILE A 199 -2.82 -3.04 13.56
N PRO A 200 -2.67 -1.81 13.00
CA PRO A 200 -2.52 -0.62 13.84
C PRO A 200 -3.78 -0.30 14.65
N LEU A 201 -4.97 -0.57 14.11
CA LEU A 201 -6.23 -0.43 14.84
C LEU A 201 -6.23 -1.27 16.12
N PHE A 202 -5.88 -2.56 15.99
CA PHE A 202 -5.92 -3.49 17.11
C PHE A 202 -4.84 -3.17 18.14
N ILE A 203 -3.62 -2.80 17.72
CA ILE A 203 -2.57 -2.34 18.64
C ILE A 203 -3.07 -1.14 19.47
N ASN A 204 -3.68 -0.15 18.80
CA ASN A 204 -4.22 1.04 19.48
C ASN A 204 -5.37 0.70 20.43
N ASN A 205 -6.29 -0.16 20.00
CA ASN A 205 -7.44 -0.57 20.80
C ASN A 205 -7.03 -1.39 22.03
N ILE A 206 -6.09 -2.32 21.90
CA ILE A 206 -5.56 -3.11 23.01
C ILE A 206 -4.92 -2.18 24.06
N ARG A 207 -4.13 -1.21 23.62
CA ARG A 207 -3.52 -0.23 24.49
C ARG A 207 -4.54 0.55 25.33
N HIS A 208 -5.67 0.91 24.71
CA HIS A 208 -6.73 1.70 25.34
C HIS A 208 -7.88 0.85 25.90
N GLU A 209 -7.74 -0.46 25.95
CA GLU A 209 -8.74 -1.43 26.42
C GLU A 209 -10.10 -1.27 25.69
N LYS A 210 -10.06 -0.90 24.39
CA LYS A 210 -11.23 -0.77 23.52
C LYS A 210 -11.56 -2.09 22.83
N PRO A 211 -12.81 -2.29 22.38
CA PRO A 211 -13.21 -3.48 21.62
C PRO A 211 -12.36 -3.73 20.38
N LEU A 212 -12.13 -5.00 20.06
CA LEU A 212 -11.43 -5.48 18.87
C LEU A 212 -12.45 -6.03 17.88
N PRO A 213 -12.93 -5.24 16.90
CA PRO A 213 -14.01 -5.66 16.00
C PRO A 213 -13.48 -6.69 14.99
N VAL A 214 -14.02 -7.91 15.05
CA VAL A 214 -13.69 -9.00 14.13
C VAL A 214 -14.85 -9.23 13.19
N TYR A 215 -14.63 -9.06 11.90
CA TYR A 215 -15.63 -9.30 10.87
C TYR A 215 -15.99 -10.80 10.78
N GLY A 216 -17.30 -11.11 10.80
CA GLY A 216 -17.80 -12.47 10.77
C GLY A 216 -17.20 -13.32 11.87
N LYS A 217 -16.54 -14.42 11.54
CA LYS A 217 -15.81 -15.31 12.48
C LYS A 217 -14.28 -15.12 12.45
N GLY A 218 -13.80 -14.17 11.62
CA GLY A 218 -12.36 -13.98 11.41
C GLY A 218 -11.66 -15.10 10.63
N GLU A 219 -12.41 -15.87 9.83
CA GLU A 219 -11.89 -17.03 9.08
C GLU A 219 -11.22 -16.65 7.75
N ASN A 220 -11.38 -15.39 7.29
CA ASN A 220 -10.74 -14.92 6.07
C ASN A 220 -9.22 -15.00 6.21
N VAL A 221 -8.57 -15.45 5.14
CA VAL A 221 -7.11 -15.62 5.07
C VAL A 221 -6.49 -14.54 4.21
N ARG A 222 -5.38 -14.00 4.69
CA ARG A 222 -4.57 -12.99 3.98
C ARG A 222 -3.10 -13.39 4.05
N ASP A 223 -2.38 -13.10 2.97
CA ASP A 223 -0.91 -13.12 2.96
C ASP A 223 -0.39 -11.77 3.45
N TRP A 224 0.63 -11.76 4.30
CA TRP A 224 1.14 -10.56 4.97
C TRP A 224 2.58 -10.28 4.61
N LEU A 225 2.82 -9.07 4.09
CA LEU A 225 4.12 -8.59 3.63
C LEU A 225 4.61 -7.42 4.49
N TYR A 226 5.80 -7.54 5.06
CA TYR A 226 6.40 -6.44 5.80
C TYR A 226 6.75 -5.27 4.86
N VAL A 227 6.38 -4.06 5.24
CA VAL A 227 6.40 -2.89 4.34
C VAL A 227 7.79 -2.53 3.82
N GLU A 228 8.86 -2.74 4.62
CA GLU A 228 10.23 -2.49 4.16
C GLU A 228 10.66 -3.53 3.11
N ASP A 229 10.18 -4.76 3.21
CA ASP A 229 10.41 -5.79 2.18
C ASP A 229 9.72 -5.41 0.87
N HIS A 230 8.50 -4.86 0.96
CA HIS A 230 7.81 -4.32 -0.20
C HIS A 230 8.58 -3.14 -0.83
N ALA A 231 9.04 -2.18 -0.02
CA ALA A 231 9.84 -1.05 -0.53
C ALA A 231 11.12 -1.53 -1.25
N ARG A 232 11.79 -2.59 -0.73
CA ARG A 232 12.95 -3.21 -1.39
C ARG A 232 12.59 -3.90 -2.70
N ALA A 233 11.42 -4.56 -2.77
CA ALA A 233 10.92 -5.14 -4.02
C ALA A 233 10.65 -4.05 -5.05
N ILE A 234 9.99 -2.95 -4.65
CA ILE A 234 9.71 -1.80 -5.52
C ILE A 234 11.01 -1.23 -6.09
N ASP A 235 12.01 -1.01 -5.25
CA ASP A 235 13.31 -0.51 -5.68
C ASP A 235 13.98 -1.45 -6.71
N LEU A 236 13.98 -2.74 -6.42
CA LEU A 236 14.59 -3.73 -7.30
C LEU A 236 13.88 -3.81 -8.67
N ILE A 237 12.55 -3.87 -8.66
CA ILE A 237 11.75 -3.94 -9.88
C ILE A 237 11.85 -2.63 -10.67
N PHE A 238 11.86 -1.47 -10.00
CA PHE A 238 12.04 -0.18 -10.67
C PHE A 238 13.33 -0.12 -11.48
N HIS A 239 14.41 -0.70 -10.98
CA HIS A 239 15.72 -0.66 -11.64
C HIS A 239 15.99 -1.83 -12.59
N LYS A 240 15.41 -3.01 -12.35
CA LYS A 240 15.76 -4.25 -13.05
C LYS A 240 14.57 -5.00 -13.64
N GLY A 241 13.34 -4.64 -13.31
CA GLY A 241 12.15 -5.28 -13.89
C GLY A 241 12.08 -5.08 -15.40
N ARG A 242 11.41 -5.98 -16.10
CA ARG A 242 11.20 -5.87 -17.55
C ARG A 242 9.95 -5.05 -17.85
N ASP A 243 10.04 -4.16 -18.84
CA ASP A 243 8.90 -3.38 -19.31
C ASP A 243 7.82 -4.30 -19.91
N GLY A 244 6.56 -3.93 -19.73
CA GLY A 244 5.39 -4.72 -20.12
C GLY A 244 5.03 -5.85 -19.17
N GLU A 245 5.88 -6.17 -18.20
CA GLU A 245 5.67 -7.29 -17.27
C GLU A 245 4.86 -6.89 -16.03
N THR A 246 4.24 -7.91 -15.45
CA THR A 246 3.64 -7.86 -14.12
C THR A 246 4.48 -8.72 -13.17
N TYR A 247 4.67 -8.25 -11.93
CA TYR A 247 5.31 -9.01 -10.86
C TYR A 247 4.39 -9.06 -9.64
N ASN A 248 4.21 -10.24 -9.10
CA ASN A 248 3.54 -10.44 -7.82
C ASN A 248 4.54 -10.30 -6.67
N ILE A 249 4.14 -9.59 -5.59
CA ILE A 249 4.97 -9.38 -4.41
C ILE A 249 4.21 -9.86 -3.18
N GLY A 250 4.56 -11.03 -2.65
CA GLY A 250 3.92 -11.67 -1.51
C GLY A 250 4.87 -11.99 -0.37
N GLY A 251 4.31 -12.13 0.83
CA GLY A 251 5.08 -12.42 2.03
C GLY A 251 5.29 -13.92 2.28
N PHE A 252 4.53 -14.80 1.61
CA PHE A 252 4.40 -16.22 1.93
C PHE A 252 3.98 -16.47 3.39
N ASN A 253 3.20 -15.55 3.95
CA ASN A 253 2.74 -15.53 5.33
C ASN A 253 1.22 -15.51 5.37
N GLU A 254 0.58 -16.64 5.05
CA GLU A 254 -0.87 -16.77 5.11
C GLU A 254 -1.35 -16.94 6.55
N TRP A 255 -2.28 -16.07 6.98
CA TRP A 255 -2.89 -16.12 8.31
C TRP A 255 -4.40 -15.92 8.21
N ARG A 256 -5.16 -16.74 8.97
CA ARG A 256 -6.55 -16.39 9.27
C ARG A 256 -6.57 -15.14 10.15
N ASN A 257 -7.51 -14.24 9.90
CA ASN A 257 -7.61 -12.99 10.66
C ASN A 257 -7.68 -13.24 12.17
N ILE A 258 -8.43 -14.24 12.62
CA ILE A 258 -8.56 -14.53 14.07
C ILE A 258 -7.24 -15.01 14.69
N ASP A 259 -6.45 -15.80 13.97
CA ASP A 259 -5.17 -16.30 14.48
C ASP A 259 -4.12 -15.17 14.51
N LEU A 260 -4.08 -14.36 13.48
CA LEU A 260 -3.28 -13.13 13.43
C LEU A 260 -3.61 -12.17 14.58
N ILE A 261 -4.90 -11.96 14.86
CA ILE A 261 -5.37 -11.12 15.97
C ILE A 261 -4.85 -11.63 17.30
N ARG A 262 -4.85 -12.94 17.53
CA ARG A 262 -4.29 -13.54 18.74
C ARG A 262 -2.79 -13.33 18.86
N VAL A 263 -2.04 -13.41 17.75
CA VAL A 263 -0.60 -13.07 17.73
C VAL A 263 -0.38 -11.62 18.13
N ILE A 264 -1.17 -10.69 17.58
CA ILE A 264 -1.10 -9.26 17.95
C ILE A 264 -1.39 -9.08 19.44
N ILE A 265 -2.47 -9.68 19.96
CA ILE A 265 -2.87 -9.59 21.38
C ILE A 265 -1.74 -10.04 22.28
N ARG A 266 -1.19 -11.26 22.08
CA ARG A 266 -0.09 -11.78 22.89
C ARG A 266 1.13 -10.89 22.85
N THR A 267 1.50 -10.40 21.66
CA THR A 267 2.66 -9.51 21.48
C THR A 267 2.47 -8.18 22.19
N VAL A 268 1.30 -7.55 22.07
CA VAL A 268 1.00 -6.28 22.73
C VAL A 268 0.93 -6.44 24.24
N ASP A 269 0.22 -7.45 24.75
CA ASP A 269 0.12 -7.72 26.19
C ASP A 269 1.51 -7.94 26.80
N ARG A 270 2.34 -8.78 26.20
CA ARG A 270 3.72 -9.04 26.65
C ARG A 270 4.55 -7.75 26.68
N LEU A 271 4.48 -6.92 25.63
CA LEU A 271 5.26 -5.69 25.55
C LEU A 271 4.74 -4.58 26.49
N LEU A 272 3.48 -4.67 26.92
CA LEU A 272 2.91 -3.81 27.97
C LEU A 272 3.09 -4.38 29.38
N GLY A 273 3.80 -5.51 29.55
CA GLY A 273 4.01 -6.16 30.83
C GLY A 273 2.76 -6.86 31.41
N ARG A 274 1.80 -7.20 30.56
CA ARG A 274 0.59 -7.97 30.93
C ARG A 274 0.80 -9.46 30.64
N PRO A 275 0.09 -10.37 31.34
CA PRO A 275 0.06 -11.78 30.93
C PRO A 275 -0.46 -11.91 29.47
N GLU A 276 0.21 -12.74 28.67
CA GLU A 276 -0.19 -12.95 27.27
C GLU A 276 -1.62 -13.45 27.16
N GLY A 277 -2.41 -12.87 26.24
CA GLY A 277 -3.81 -13.20 26.03
C GLY A 277 -4.79 -12.46 26.94
N THR A 278 -4.33 -11.61 27.87
CA THR A 278 -5.22 -10.81 28.74
C THR A 278 -6.26 -10.02 27.94
N SER A 279 -5.87 -9.51 26.77
CA SER A 279 -6.71 -8.67 25.91
C SER A 279 -7.63 -9.47 24.96
N GLU A 280 -7.62 -10.82 24.98
CA GLU A 280 -8.56 -11.63 24.18
C GLU A 280 -10.03 -11.36 24.54
N LYS A 281 -10.32 -10.96 25.79
CA LYS A 281 -11.64 -10.53 26.24
C LYS A 281 -12.22 -9.31 25.50
N LEU A 282 -11.37 -8.55 24.79
CA LEU A 282 -11.77 -7.39 24.00
C LEU A 282 -12.29 -7.75 22.61
N ILE A 283 -12.11 -9.02 22.17
CA ILE A 283 -12.60 -9.47 20.87
C ILE A 283 -14.13 -9.34 20.83
N THR A 284 -14.62 -8.64 19.82
CA THR A 284 -16.04 -8.43 19.55
C THR A 284 -16.33 -8.81 18.12
N TYR A 285 -17.20 -9.80 17.90
CA TYR A 285 -17.57 -10.20 16.55
C TYR A 285 -18.64 -9.24 16.01
N VAL A 286 -18.41 -8.72 14.81
CA VAL A 286 -19.31 -7.80 14.12
C VAL A 286 -19.79 -8.42 12.81
N THR A 287 -20.89 -7.87 12.26
CA THR A 287 -21.41 -8.31 10.95
C THR A 287 -20.34 -8.21 9.88
N ASP A 288 -20.20 -9.27 9.09
CA ASP A 288 -19.23 -9.28 7.99
C ASP A 288 -19.59 -8.26 6.90
N ARG A 289 -18.58 -7.76 6.20
CA ARG A 289 -18.80 -6.81 5.11
C ARG A 289 -19.27 -7.51 3.85
N ALA A 290 -20.05 -6.80 3.03
CA ALA A 290 -20.49 -7.31 1.73
C ALA A 290 -19.27 -7.55 0.80
N GLY A 291 -19.28 -8.66 0.06
CA GLY A 291 -18.19 -8.99 -0.88
C GLY A 291 -16.84 -9.26 -0.19
N HIS A 292 -16.85 -9.79 1.03
CA HIS A 292 -15.63 -10.11 1.76
C HIS A 292 -14.99 -11.41 1.24
N ASP A 293 -13.99 -11.28 0.40
CA ASP A 293 -13.27 -12.41 -0.19
C ASP A 293 -12.67 -13.33 0.87
N LEU A 294 -12.77 -14.64 0.62
CA LEU A 294 -12.42 -15.68 1.58
C LEU A 294 -10.91 -15.77 1.83
N ARG A 295 -10.12 -15.84 0.75
CA ARG A 295 -8.68 -16.04 0.84
C ARG A 295 -7.95 -15.27 -0.26
N TYR A 296 -6.86 -14.62 0.13
CA TYR A 296 -5.84 -14.08 -0.76
C TYR A 296 -4.51 -14.75 -0.44
N ALA A 297 -3.86 -15.26 -1.48
CA ALA A 297 -2.52 -15.81 -1.38
C ALA A 297 -1.83 -15.64 -2.74
N ILE A 298 -0.66 -15.04 -2.74
CA ILE A 298 0.02 -14.62 -3.95
C ILE A 298 1.32 -15.40 -4.17
N ASP A 299 1.60 -15.75 -5.41
CA ASP A 299 2.81 -16.42 -5.82
C ASP A 299 3.83 -15.39 -6.32
N SER A 300 4.91 -15.17 -5.59
CA SER A 300 6.01 -14.27 -5.96
C SER A 300 7.27 -15.00 -6.47
N ARG A 301 7.14 -16.27 -6.90
CA ARG A 301 8.28 -17.04 -7.43
C ARG A 301 8.92 -16.40 -8.64
N LYS A 302 8.13 -15.81 -9.55
CA LYS A 302 8.67 -15.07 -10.70
C LYS A 302 9.65 -13.98 -10.27
N LEU A 303 9.28 -13.18 -9.26
CA LEU A 303 10.14 -12.12 -8.73
C LEU A 303 11.45 -12.67 -8.14
N LYS A 304 11.38 -13.81 -7.45
CA LYS A 304 12.55 -14.50 -6.94
C LYS A 304 13.45 -15.03 -8.06
N GLU A 305 12.86 -15.74 -9.02
CA GLU A 305 13.61 -16.39 -10.12
C GLU A 305 14.25 -15.38 -11.06
N GLU A 306 13.55 -14.29 -11.41
CA GLU A 306 14.07 -13.31 -12.35
C GLU A 306 14.97 -12.25 -11.70
N LEU A 307 14.66 -11.82 -10.49
CA LEU A 307 15.34 -10.69 -9.85
C LEU A 307 16.03 -11.03 -8.52
N GLY A 308 15.84 -12.23 -7.99
CA GLY A 308 16.49 -12.69 -6.75
C GLY A 308 15.90 -12.08 -5.47
N TRP A 309 14.67 -11.56 -5.50
CA TRP A 309 14.04 -10.99 -4.31
C TRP A 309 13.31 -12.04 -3.49
N GLU A 310 13.45 -11.93 -2.17
CA GLU A 310 12.67 -12.68 -1.18
C GLU A 310 12.33 -11.78 0.01
N PRO A 311 11.19 -12.03 0.70
CA PRO A 311 10.89 -11.35 1.96
C PRO A 311 11.94 -11.72 3.02
N SER A 312 12.34 -10.74 3.84
CA SER A 312 13.41 -10.93 4.83
C SER A 312 12.89 -11.32 6.21
N LEU A 313 11.60 -11.11 6.46
CA LEU A 313 11.00 -11.33 7.78
C LEU A 313 9.84 -12.32 7.70
N GLN A 314 9.79 -13.21 8.69
CA GLN A 314 8.57 -13.94 9.00
C GLN A 314 7.60 -13.05 9.77
N PHE A 315 6.30 -13.43 9.77
CA PHE A 315 5.25 -12.58 10.31
C PHE A 315 5.46 -12.25 11.79
N GLU A 316 5.83 -13.24 12.62
CA GLU A 316 6.00 -13.07 14.06
C GLU A 316 7.11 -12.06 14.41
N GLU A 317 8.22 -12.09 13.68
CA GLU A 317 9.31 -11.11 13.84
C GLU A 317 8.88 -9.72 13.38
N GLY A 318 8.20 -9.65 12.24
CA GLY A 318 7.71 -8.41 11.67
C GLY A 318 6.65 -7.76 12.55
N ILE A 319 5.73 -8.56 13.13
CA ILE A 319 4.69 -8.03 14.02
C ILE A 319 5.28 -7.50 15.33
N GLU A 320 6.30 -8.14 15.89
CA GLU A 320 6.97 -7.62 17.08
C GLU A 320 7.64 -6.27 16.81
N LYS A 321 8.36 -6.13 15.70
CA LYS A 321 8.93 -4.84 15.27
C LYS A 321 7.84 -3.78 15.11
N THR A 322 6.74 -4.14 14.48
CA THR A 322 5.60 -3.25 14.24
C THR A 322 4.98 -2.77 15.56
N VAL A 323 4.68 -3.70 16.48
CA VAL A 323 4.09 -3.35 17.78
C VAL A 323 5.05 -2.46 18.58
N ARG A 324 6.35 -2.79 18.65
CA ARG A 324 7.36 -1.96 19.32
C ARG A 324 7.38 -0.55 18.76
N TRP A 325 7.30 -0.41 17.43
CA TRP A 325 7.27 0.91 16.80
C TRP A 325 6.04 1.72 17.23
N TYR A 326 4.83 1.12 17.17
CA TYR A 326 3.61 1.82 17.59
C TYR A 326 3.63 2.20 19.08
N LEU A 327 4.13 1.33 19.94
CA LEU A 327 4.26 1.63 21.37
C LEU A 327 5.28 2.75 21.65
N ALA A 328 6.34 2.87 20.88
CA ALA A 328 7.33 3.93 20.98
C ALA A 328 6.88 5.27 20.34
N ASN A 329 5.94 5.24 19.38
CA ASN A 329 5.51 6.40 18.60
C ASN A 329 4.07 6.83 18.91
N GLN A 330 3.72 6.89 20.20
CA GLN A 330 2.37 7.18 20.65
C GLN A 330 1.87 8.56 20.19
N LYS A 331 2.73 9.59 20.24
CA LYS A 331 2.38 10.94 19.78
C LYS A 331 1.97 10.96 18.30
N TRP A 332 2.63 10.15 17.47
CA TRP A 332 2.26 10.00 16.07
C TRP A 332 0.86 9.39 15.96
N MET A 333 0.60 8.30 16.70
CA MET A 333 -0.71 7.63 16.72
C MET A 333 -1.82 8.56 17.23
N ASP A 334 -1.61 9.24 18.36
CA ASP A 334 -2.59 10.13 18.99
C ASP A 334 -2.96 11.30 18.05
N ASN A 335 -1.98 11.85 17.31
CA ASN A 335 -2.23 12.92 16.34
C ASN A 335 -3.13 12.51 15.17
N ILE A 336 -3.01 11.28 14.69
CA ILE A 336 -3.82 10.80 13.54
C ILE A 336 -5.15 10.16 13.97
N THR A 337 -5.31 9.78 15.23
CA THR A 337 -6.55 9.18 15.74
C THR A 337 -7.51 10.21 16.35
N SER A 338 -7.19 11.50 16.30
CA SER A 338 -8.03 12.58 16.78
C SER A 338 -8.98 13.12 15.68
N GLY A 339 -10.10 13.74 16.10
CA GLY A 339 -10.97 14.51 15.23
C GLY A 339 -11.74 13.70 14.19
N GLU A 340 -11.43 13.82 12.89
CA GLU A 340 -12.17 13.13 11.81
C GLU A 340 -12.08 11.62 11.87
N TYR A 341 -10.95 11.08 12.37
CA TYR A 341 -10.79 9.65 12.55
C TYR A 341 -11.74 9.11 13.63
N GLU A 342 -11.91 9.80 14.77
CA GLU A 342 -12.84 9.37 15.82
C GLU A 342 -14.26 9.28 15.30
N ARG A 343 -14.72 10.28 14.53
CA ARG A 343 -16.05 10.25 13.87
C ARG A 343 -16.18 9.08 12.91
N TYR A 344 -15.17 8.86 12.07
CA TYR A 344 -15.15 7.70 11.16
C TYR A 344 -15.21 6.38 11.91
N TYR A 345 -14.44 6.23 13.01
CA TYR A 345 -14.44 5.01 13.83
C TYR A 345 -15.82 4.74 14.45
N GLU A 346 -16.45 5.75 15.02
CA GLU A 346 -17.81 5.66 15.59
C GLU A 346 -18.83 5.22 14.53
N GLU A 347 -18.82 5.83 13.36
CA GLU A 347 -19.73 5.48 12.25
C GLU A 347 -19.53 4.04 11.75
N MET A 348 -18.29 3.53 11.77
CA MET A 348 -17.99 2.19 11.25
C MET A 348 -18.35 1.08 12.22
N TYR A 349 -18.17 1.30 13.51
CA TYR A 349 -18.22 0.22 14.50
C TYR A 349 -19.33 0.38 15.56
N THR A 350 -19.95 1.55 15.69
CA THR A 350 -21.06 1.76 16.62
C THR A 350 -22.38 1.32 15.97
N GLY A 351 -22.99 0.25 16.51
CA GLY A 351 -24.28 -0.26 16.01
C GLY A 351 -24.20 -1.39 14.98
N ARG A 352 -23.02 -2.01 14.79
CA ARG A 352 -22.84 -3.23 13.98
C ARG A 352 -22.83 -4.49 14.80
#